data_813a291e2ff57bdec58f369062fe52c8
#
_entry.id   813a291e2ff57bdec58f369062fe52c8
#
_cell.length_a   1.000
_cell.length_b   1.000
_cell.length_c   1.000
_cell.angle_alpha   90.00
_cell.angle_beta   90.00
_cell.angle_gamma   90.00
#
_symmetry.space_group_name_H-M   'P 1'
#
loop_
_entity.id
_entity.type
_entity.pdbx_description
1 polymer ?
#
loop_
_entity_poly.entity_id
_entity_poly.type
_entity_poly.pdbx_seq_one_letter_code
_entity_poly.pdbx_strand_id
1 'polypeptide(L)'
;MDAVLSCLVSDSISNGPVSKQFIRELSAFLDTDGGVLLREYERAIDIAIEALELEEGSGIIISPLSSVLFKRSIEAHGYRVLLCDVDPDSLTLDVTKAEELADGAAALIADAPFGFIPDLDRLGEFGLQIIEDISTSIGGNTGNKQCGAYGDIVILRMEPQ
;
A
#
# COMPACT_ATOMS: atom_id res chain seq x y z
N MET A 1 -26.93 7.45 6.42
CA MET A 1 -27.80 7.94 5.32
C MET A 1 -27.82 9.47 5.27
N ASP A 2 -27.82 10.15 6.40
CA ASP A 2 -27.89 11.63 6.45
C ASP A 2 -26.71 12.36 5.79
N ALA A 3 -25.47 11.83 5.90
CA ALA A 3 -24.28 12.42 5.29
C ALA A 3 -24.34 12.43 3.74
N VAL A 4 -24.86 11.35 3.15
CA VAL A 4 -25.02 11.24 1.68
C VAL A 4 -26.07 12.23 1.19
N LEU A 5 -27.22 12.30 1.87
CA LEU A 5 -28.28 13.25 1.53
C LEU A 5 -27.80 14.70 1.70
N SER A 6 -27.04 14.99 2.75
CA SER A 6 -26.44 16.31 2.96
C SER A 6 -25.47 16.69 1.84
N CYS A 7 -24.64 15.77 1.37
CA CYS A 7 -23.75 16.01 0.23
C CYS A 7 -24.53 16.32 -1.06
N LEU A 8 -25.60 15.56 -1.34
CA LEU A 8 -26.44 15.78 -2.52
C LEU A 8 -27.17 17.12 -2.48
N VAL A 9 -27.70 17.50 -1.31
CA VAL A 9 -28.43 18.77 -1.15
C VAL A 9 -27.52 20.00 -1.16
N SER A 10 -26.26 19.83 -0.68
CA SER A 10 -25.28 20.93 -0.66
C SER A 10 -24.48 21.10 -1.95
N ASP A 11 -24.76 20.32 -2.99
CA ASP A 11 -24.00 20.28 -4.26
C ASP A 11 -22.50 19.96 -4.08
N SER A 12 -22.11 19.44 -2.91
CA SER A 12 -20.72 19.08 -2.57
C SER A 12 -20.43 17.62 -2.96
N ILE A 13 -20.48 17.32 -4.26
CA ILE A 13 -20.38 15.96 -4.79
C ILE A 13 -18.92 15.47 -4.93
N SER A 14 -17.95 16.39 -4.87
CA SER A 14 -16.51 16.07 -4.91
C SER A 14 -15.83 16.58 -3.63
N ASN A 15 -14.57 16.85 -3.60
CA ASN A 15 -13.73 17.25 -2.46
C ASN A 15 -14.39 18.21 -1.42
N GLY A 16 -15.42 17.72 -0.74
CA GLY A 16 -16.20 18.45 0.24
C GLY A 16 -15.74 18.24 1.70
N PRO A 17 -16.49 18.83 2.66
CA PRO A 17 -16.18 18.67 4.08
C PRO A 17 -16.17 17.22 4.57
N VAL A 18 -17.04 16.37 4.01
CA VAL A 18 -17.14 14.94 4.37
C VAL A 18 -15.89 14.18 3.95
N SER A 19 -15.36 14.42 2.75
CA SER A 19 -14.11 13.81 2.29
C SER A 19 -12.93 14.22 3.18
N LYS A 20 -12.86 15.49 3.55
CA LYS A 20 -11.81 16.00 4.45
C LYS A 20 -11.91 15.40 5.86
N GLN A 21 -13.13 15.23 6.35
CA GLN A 21 -13.35 14.58 7.64
C GLN A 21 -12.94 13.11 7.59
N PHE A 22 -13.33 12.39 6.55
CA PHE A 22 -12.95 11.00 6.33
C PHE A 22 -11.42 10.82 6.32
N ILE A 23 -10.70 11.66 5.55
CA ILE A 23 -9.22 11.60 5.50
C ILE A 23 -8.65 11.79 6.91
N ARG A 24 -9.13 12.78 7.67
CA ARG A 24 -8.63 13.04 9.04
C ARG A 24 -8.86 11.86 9.97
N GLU A 25 -10.07 11.28 9.94
CA GLU A 25 -10.42 10.14 10.80
C GLU A 25 -9.63 8.89 10.41
N LEU A 26 -9.47 8.63 9.11
CA LEU A 26 -8.68 7.50 8.62
C LEU A 26 -7.18 7.68 8.94
N SER A 27 -6.63 8.87 8.71
CA SER A 27 -5.23 9.16 9.06
C SER A 27 -4.96 9.00 10.56
N ALA A 28 -5.88 9.47 11.39
CA ALA A 28 -5.78 9.26 12.84
C ALA A 28 -5.90 7.78 13.25
N PHE A 29 -6.72 7.00 12.52
CA PHE A 29 -6.86 5.56 12.76
C PHE A 29 -5.60 4.78 12.36
N LEU A 30 -4.94 5.18 11.25
CA LEU A 30 -3.75 4.52 10.72
C LEU A 30 -2.43 5.09 11.28
N ASP A 31 -2.50 6.14 12.10
CA ASP A 31 -1.33 6.90 12.61
C ASP A 31 -0.45 7.44 11.47
N THR A 32 -1.08 8.06 10.47
CA THR A 32 -0.41 8.66 9.31
C THR A 32 -0.60 10.17 9.27
N ASP A 33 0.33 10.90 8.62
CA ASP A 33 0.31 12.37 8.54
C ASP A 33 -0.85 12.94 7.70
N GLY A 34 -1.44 12.12 6.84
CA GLY A 34 -2.53 12.55 5.97
C GLY A 34 -2.81 11.56 4.84
N GLY A 35 -3.63 11.97 3.90
CA GLY A 35 -3.96 11.11 2.76
C GLY A 35 -4.69 11.86 1.65
N VAL A 36 -4.83 11.19 0.53
CA VAL A 36 -5.59 11.65 -0.64
C VAL A 36 -6.64 10.61 -1.01
N LEU A 37 -7.82 11.07 -1.42
CA LEU A 37 -8.84 10.21 -1.97
C LEU A 37 -8.74 10.18 -3.48
N LEU A 38 -8.61 9.01 -4.02
CA LEU A 38 -8.53 8.75 -5.45
C LEU A 38 -9.74 7.91 -5.88
N ARG A 39 -10.10 8.03 -7.13
CA ARG A 39 -11.28 7.34 -7.66
C ARG A 39 -10.97 5.88 -8.02
N GLU A 40 -9.74 5.61 -8.42
CA GLU A 40 -9.34 4.33 -9.00
C GLU A 40 -8.10 3.80 -8.28
N TYR A 41 -8.12 2.50 -7.99
CA TYR A 41 -7.00 1.82 -7.33
C TYR A 41 -5.72 1.85 -8.16
N GLU A 42 -5.81 1.67 -9.48
CA GLU A 42 -4.66 1.78 -10.38
C GLU A 42 -3.96 3.13 -10.25
N ARG A 43 -4.75 4.22 -10.15
CA ARG A 43 -4.19 5.56 -9.97
C ARG A 43 -3.53 5.75 -8.61
N ALA A 44 -4.04 5.08 -7.57
CA ALA A 44 -3.40 5.09 -6.25
C ALA A 44 -2.03 4.42 -6.29
N ILE A 45 -1.91 3.29 -6.99
CA ILE A 45 -0.65 2.59 -7.21
C ILE A 45 0.33 3.47 -7.98
N ASP A 46 -0.10 4.08 -9.10
CA ASP A 46 0.75 4.96 -9.91
C ASP A 46 1.34 6.10 -9.08
N ILE A 47 0.50 6.80 -8.32
CA ILE A 47 0.94 7.92 -7.47
C ILE A 47 1.88 7.42 -6.37
N ALA A 48 1.61 6.27 -5.77
CA ALA A 48 2.47 5.70 -4.74
C ALA A 48 3.85 5.32 -5.30
N ILE A 49 3.91 4.72 -6.49
CA ILE A 49 5.18 4.38 -7.16
C ILE A 49 5.94 5.65 -7.56
N GLU A 50 5.26 6.66 -8.10
CA GLU A 50 5.85 7.95 -8.45
C GLU A 50 6.44 8.66 -7.22
N ALA A 51 5.72 8.60 -6.09
CA ALA A 51 6.11 9.27 -4.85
C ALA A 51 7.31 8.63 -4.13
N LEU A 52 7.76 7.45 -4.53
CA LEU A 52 9.01 6.86 -4.06
C LEU A 52 10.25 7.65 -4.56
N GLU A 53 10.12 8.41 -5.64
CA GLU A 53 11.19 9.24 -6.24
C GLU A 53 12.51 8.47 -6.43
N LEU A 54 12.43 7.21 -6.86
CA LEU A 54 13.59 6.35 -7.06
C LEU A 54 14.37 6.72 -8.33
N GLU A 55 15.64 6.31 -8.36
CA GLU A 55 16.45 6.42 -9.57
C GLU A 55 15.95 5.46 -10.66
N GLU A 56 16.06 5.85 -11.93
CA GLU A 56 15.70 4.99 -13.07
C GLU A 56 16.45 3.65 -13.02
N GLY A 57 15.72 2.57 -13.25
CA GLY A 57 16.25 1.21 -13.15
C GLY A 57 16.33 0.63 -11.75
N SER A 58 15.90 1.36 -10.71
CA SER A 58 15.81 0.83 -9.34
C SER A 58 14.96 -0.44 -9.27
N GLY A 59 15.34 -1.38 -8.42
CA GLY A 59 14.58 -2.60 -8.16
C GLY A 59 13.47 -2.38 -7.14
N ILE A 60 12.29 -2.94 -7.40
CA ILE A 60 11.18 -2.97 -6.43
C ILE A 60 10.76 -4.43 -6.22
N ILE A 61 10.81 -4.88 -4.98
CA ILE A 61 10.40 -6.25 -4.60
C ILE A 61 8.90 -6.33 -4.53
N ILE A 62 8.32 -7.34 -5.21
CA ILE A 62 6.89 -7.66 -5.15
C ILE A 62 6.67 -9.17 -5.06
N SER A 63 5.55 -9.57 -4.46
CA SER A 63 5.07 -10.95 -4.47
C SER A 63 4.43 -11.32 -5.83
N PRO A 64 4.53 -12.57 -6.31
CA PRO A 64 3.76 -13.05 -7.46
C PRO A 64 2.25 -13.06 -7.21
N LEU A 65 1.80 -12.96 -5.95
CA LEU A 65 0.40 -12.84 -5.57
C LEU A 65 -0.09 -11.39 -5.51
N SER A 66 0.82 -10.42 -5.60
CA SER A 66 0.46 -8.99 -5.67
C SER A 66 -0.36 -8.68 -6.92
N SER A 67 -1.16 -7.62 -6.85
CA SER A 67 -1.92 -7.17 -8.01
C SER A 67 -1.01 -6.90 -9.21
N VAL A 68 -1.40 -7.38 -10.39
CA VAL A 68 -0.68 -7.11 -11.65
C VAL A 68 -0.53 -5.61 -11.94
N LEU A 69 -1.35 -4.77 -11.33
CA LEU A 69 -1.27 -3.32 -11.47
C LEU A 69 0.03 -2.76 -10.87
N PHE A 70 0.55 -3.34 -9.77
CA PHE A 70 1.87 -2.97 -9.25
C PHE A 70 2.97 -3.21 -10.29
N LYS A 71 3.02 -4.42 -10.87
CA LYS A 71 4.00 -4.74 -11.91
C LYS A 71 3.94 -3.75 -13.06
N ARG A 72 2.73 -3.45 -13.57
CA ARG A 72 2.54 -2.52 -14.69
C ARG A 72 3.02 -1.12 -14.36
N SER A 73 2.68 -0.62 -13.19
CA SER A 73 3.08 0.72 -12.75
C SER A 73 4.59 0.82 -12.54
N ILE A 74 5.21 -0.18 -11.90
CA ILE A 74 6.66 -0.26 -11.70
C ILE A 74 7.39 -0.17 -13.05
N GLU A 75 6.99 -1.00 -14.02
CA GLU A 75 7.60 -1.02 -15.36
C GLU A 75 7.34 0.28 -16.15
N ALA A 76 6.16 0.88 -16.00
CA ALA A 76 5.80 2.14 -16.66
C ALA A 76 6.64 3.34 -16.15
N HIS A 77 7.07 3.31 -14.91
CA HIS A 77 7.96 4.32 -14.32
C HIS A 77 9.45 4.04 -14.54
N GLY A 78 9.79 3.01 -15.34
CA GLY A 78 11.17 2.68 -15.67
C GLY A 78 11.92 1.93 -14.57
N TYR A 79 11.22 1.38 -13.58
CA TYR A 79 11.79 0.58 -12.51
C TYR A 79 11.78 -0.92 -12.86
N ARG A 80 12.59 -1.71 -12.17
CA ARG A 80 12.67 -3.16 -12.37
C ARG A 80 11.85 -3.90 -11.32
N VAL A 81 11.06 -4.86 -11.76
CA VAL A 81 10.35 -5.77 -10.87
C VAL A 81 11.31 -6.86 -10.38
N LEU A 82 11.45 -7.01 -9.08
CA LEU A 82 12.13 -8.10 -8.42
C LEU A 82 11.07 -9.01 -7.79
N LEU A 83 10.80 -10.15 -8.45
CA LEU A 83 9.83 -11.11 -7.92
C LEU A 83 10.44 -11.88 -6.76
N CYS A 84 9.82 -11.76 -5.60
CA CYS A 84 10.13 -12.54 -4.41
C CYS A 84 9.02 -13.57 -4.19
N ASP A 85 9.40 -14.82 -4.05
CA ASP A 85 8.45 -15.90 -3.80
C ASP A 85 7.69 -15.72 -2.48
N VAL A 86 6.65 -16.49 -2.28
CA VAL A 86 5.86 -16.47 -1.06
C VAL A 86 6.24 -17.61 -0.14
N ASP A 87 6.07 -17.39 1.14
CA ASP A 87 6.09 -18.46 2.13
C ASP A 87 4.85 -19.34 1.94
N PRO A 88 4.99 -20.66 1.79
CA PRO A 88 3.87 -21.55 1.47
C PRO A 88 2.84 -21.70 2.57
N ASP A 89 3.20 -21.40 3.81
CA ASP A 89 2.30 -21.55 4.96
C ASP A 89 1.48 -20.28 5.21
N SER A 90 2.11 -19.11 5.04
CA SER A 90 1.46 -17.80 5.24
C SER A 90 0.91 -17.19 3.96
N LEU A 91 1.36 -17.63 2.78
CA LEU A 91 1.03 -17.03 1.47
C LEU A 91 1.40 -15.53 1.35
N THR A 92 2.24 -15.06 2.25
CA THR A 92 2.81 -13.71 2.20
C THR A 92 4.22 -13.74 1.60
N LEU A 93 4.76 -12.59 1.32
CA LEU A 93 6.14 -12.44 0.85
C LEU A 93 7.12 -13.16 1.79
N ASP A 94 7.92 -14.10 1.25
CA ASP A 94 8.93 -14.84 2.01
C ASP A 94 10.05 -13.88 2.42
N VAL A 95 10.08 -13.55 3.72
CA VAL A 95 11.00 -12.55 4.26
C VAL A 95 12.47 -12.95 4.05
N THR A 96 12.80 -14.25 4.12
CA THR A 96 14.18 -14.71 3.91
C THR A 96 14.62 -14.50 2.45
N LYS A 97 13.73 -14.80 1.49
CA LYS A 97 14.02 -14.56 0.08
C LYS A 97 14.00 -13.05 -0.27
N ALA A 98 13.17 -12.26 0.41
CA ALA A 98 13.18 -10.82 0.26
C ALA A 98 14.50 -10.20 0.74
N GLU A 99 15.06 -10.70 1.84
CA GLU A 99 16.36 -10.29 2.36
C GLU A 99 17.49 -10.54 1.34
N GLU A 100 17.45 -11.70 0.63
CA GLU A 100 18.42 -12.00 -0.43
C GLU A 100 18.34 -11.01 -1.62
N LEU A 101 17.17 -10.42 -1.85
CA LEU A 101 16.94 -9.45 -2.93
C LEU A 101 17.18 -7.99 -2.51
N ALA A 102 17.28 -7.73 -1.20
CA ALA A 102 17.30 -6.37 -0.64
C ALA A 102 18.48 -5.53 -1.17
N ASP A 103 19.66 -6.11 -1.33
CA ASP A 103 20.84 -5.40 -1.87
C ASP A 103 20.63 -4.86 -3.31
N GLY A 104 19.70 -5.47 -4.06
CA GLY A 104 19.38 -5.07 -5.43
C GLY A 104 18.10 -4.22 -5.55
N ALA A 105 17.47 -3.90 -4.43
CA ALA A 105 16.20 -3.19 -4.35
C ALA A 105 16.34 -1.81 -3.72
N ALA A 106 15.44 -0.91 -4.08
CA ALA A 106 15.27 0.39 -3.44
C ALA A 106 13.94 0.49 -2.67
N ALA A 107 12.97 -0.35 -3.02
CA ALA A 107 11.68 -0.42 -2.36
C ALA A 107 11.10 -1.83 -2.37
N LEU A 108 10.06 -2.04 -1.57
CA LEU A 108 9.24 -3.24 -1.60
C LEU A 108 7.75 -2.92 -1.45
N ILE A 109 6.92 -3.80 -2.01
CA ILE A 109 5.47 -3.78 -1.83
C ILE A 109 5.11 -4.83 -0.78
N ALA A 110 4.58 -4.38 0.35
CA ALA A 110 4.06 -5.24 1.40
C ALA A 110 2.54 -5.29 1.29
N ASP A 111 2.03 -6.28 0.59
CA ASP A 111 0.60 -6.55 0.50
C ASP A 111 0.21 -7.77 1.34
N ALA A 112 -1.07 -7.87 1.66
CA ALA A 112 -1.63 -8.92 2.49
C ALA A 112 -2.63 -9.77 1.68
N PRO A 113 -2.16 -10.61 0.75
CA PRO A 113 -3.04 -11.43 -0.05
C PRO A 113 -3.93 -12.29 0.85
N PHE A 114 -5.23 -12.28 0.56
CA PHE A 114 -6.24 -13.00 1.35
C PHE A 114 -6.34 -12.58 2.83
N GLY A 115 -5.77 -11.43 3.21
CA GLY A 115 -5.77 -10.93 4.59
C GLY A 115 -4.65 -11.50 5.47
N PHE A 116 -3.74 -12.30 4.90
CA PHE A 116 -2.54 -12.75 5.60
C PHE A 116 -1.47 -11.66 5.59
N ILE A 117 -1.08 -11.22 6.77
CA ILE A 117 -0.17 -10.08 6.95
C ILE A 117 1.27 -10.60 6.98
N PRO A 118 2.19 -10.06 6.15
CA PRO A 118 3.59 -10.43 6.21
C PRO A 118 4.25 -9.98 7.52
N ASP A 119 5.44 -10.50 7.81
CA ASP A 119 6.26 -10.05 8.94
C ASP A 119 6.85 -8.66 8.65
N LEU A 120 6.04 -7.62 8.88
CA LEU A 120 6.39 -6.24 8.59
C LEU A 120 7.52 -5.72 9.49
N ASP A 121 7.69 -6.27 10.69
CA ASP A 121 8.82 -5.92 11.57
C ASP A 121 10.14 -6.28 10.89
N ARG A 122 10.26 -7.51 10.38
CA ARG A 122 11.46 -7.95 9.66
C ARG A 122 11.65 -7.24 8.31
N LEU A 123 10.58 -7.01 7.55
CA LEU A 123 10.67 -6.28 6.28
C LEU A 123 11.17 -4.84 6.49
N GLY A 124 10.79 -4.21 7.59
CA GLY A 124 11.25 -2.87 7.97
C GLY A 124 12.75 -2.81 8.30
N GLU A 125 13.38 -3.92 8.69
CA GLU A 125 14.81 -3.98 8.98
C GLU A 125 15.70 -3.87 7.73
N PHE A 126 15.15 -4.08 6.53
CA PHE A 126 15.92 -4.02 5.28
C PHE A 126 16.35 -2.60 4.88
N GLY A 127 15.75 -1.57 5.48
CA GLY A 127 16.05 -0.17 5.16
C GLY A 127 15.60 0.26 3.77
N LEU A 128 14.65 -0.48 3.18
CA LEU A 128 14.02 -0.16 1.90
C LEU A 128 12.79 0.73 2.12
N GLN A 129 12.42 1.53 1.12
CA GLN A 129 11.12 2.19 1.14
C GLN A 129 9.99 1.15 1.00
N ILE A 130 8.92 1.30 1.78
CA ILE A 130 7.82 0.35 1.82
C ILE A 130 6.53 1.01 1.35
N ILE A 131 5.90 0.44 0.32
CA ILE A 131 4.49 0.66 0.03
C ILE A 131 3.71 -0.46 0.69
N GLU A 132 2.85 -0.12 1.64
CA GLU A 132 1.99 -1.08 2.33
C GLU A 132 0.58 -1.03 1.75
N ASP A 133 0.13 -2.12 1.13
CA ASP A 133 -1.26 -2.24 0.66
C ASP A 133 -2.11 -2.98 1.68
N ILE A 134 -2.90 -2.21 2.42
CA ILE A 134 -3.77 -2.71 3.48
C ILE A 134 -5.21 -2.98 3.02
N SER A 135 -5.46 -3.05 1.72
CA SER A 135 -6.80 -3.19 1.14
C SER A 135 -7.56 -4.42 1.65
N THR A 136 -6.85 -5.46 2.06
CA THR A 136 -7.41 -6.71 2.59
C THR A 136 -7.10 -6.94 4.07
N SER A 137 -6.33 -6.07 4.70
CA SER A 137 -5.84 -6.24 6.08
C SER A 137 -6.08 -5.03 7.00
N ILE A 138 -6.90 -4.07 6.57
CA ILE A 138 -7.22 -2.89 7.40
C ILE A 138 -7.72 -3.31 8.79
N GLY A 139 -7.15 -2.71 9.84
CA GLY A 139 -7.44 -3.04 11.23
C GLY A 139 -6.73 -4.30 11.75
N GLY A 140 -5.99 -5.01 10.89
CA GLY A 140 -5.11 -6.10 11.30
C GLY A 140 -3.86 -5.58 12.03
N ASN A 141 -3.22 -6.47 12.79
CA ASN A 141 -1.98 -6.17 13.50
C ASN A 141 -0.92 -7.23 13.19
N THR A 142 0.33 -6.81 13.13
CA THR A 142 1.49 -7.68 13.16
C THR A 142 2.45 -7.15 14.22
N GLY A 143 2.99 -8.06 15.06
CA GLY A 143 3.78 -7.62 16.20
C GLY A 143 3.01 -6.63 17.08
N ASN A 144 3.59 -5.46 17.31
CA ASN A 144 3.04 -4.42 18.17
C ASN A 144 2.40 -3.25 17.41
N LYS A 145 2.36 -3.30 16.08
CA LYS A 145 1.85 -2.22 15.24
C LYS A 145 0.65 -2.68 14.40
N GLN A 146 -0.21 -1.74 14.10
CA GLN A 146 -1.32 -1.94 13.16
C GLN A 146 -0.83 -1.90 11.72
N CYS A 147 -1.48 -2.65 10.82
CA CYS A 147 -1.29 -2.50 9.39
C CYS A 147 -1.52 -1.06 8.94
N GLY A 148 -0.64 -0.54 8.11
CA GLY A 148 -0.61 0.87 7.71
C GLY A 148 0.38 1.73 8.52
N ALA A 149 1.02 1.17 9.56
CA ALA A 149 2.00 1.90 10.38
C ALA A 149 3.46 1.54 10.07
N TYR A 150 3.71 0.72 9.06
CA TYR A 150 5.05 0.29 8.65
C TYR A 150 5.48 0.91 7.33
N GLY A 151 4.53 1.15 6.42
CA GLY A 151 4.81 1.70 5.10
C GLY A 151 5.15 3.19 5.14
N ASP A 152 6.11 3.62 4.30
CA ASP A 152 6.32 5.03 3.98
C ASP A 152 5.10 5.59 3.24
N ILE A 153 4.45 4.73 2.46
CA ILE A 153 3.22 5.03 1.74
C ILE A 153 2.24 3.89 1.99
N VAL A 154 0.98 4.25 2.28
CA VAL A 154 -0.09 3.28 2.51
C VAL A 154 -1.16 3.40 1.44
N ILE A 155 -1.53 2.27 0.86
CA ILE A 155 -2.64 2.16 -0.09
C ILE A 155 -3.80 1.43 0.58
N LEU A 156 -4.99 2.01 0.46
CA LEU A 156 -6.23 1.38 0.89
C LEU A 156 -7.27 1.46 -0.22
N ARG A 157 -7.67 0.32 -0.75
CA ARG A 157 -8.81 0.19 -1.66
C ARG A 157 -10.04 -0.23 -0.87
N MET A 158 -11.13 0.52 -1.04
CA MET A 158 -12.41 0.26 -0.38
C MET A 158 -13.49 -0.30 -1.33
N GLU A 159 -13.10 -0.68 -2.55
CA GLU A 159 -14.01 -1.32 -3.49
C GLU A 159 -14.18 -2.80 -3.16
N PRO A 160 -15.38 -3.39 -3.38
CA PRO A 160 -15.57 -4.83 -3.29
C PRO A 160 -14.63 -5.54 -4.27
N GLN A 161 -14.03 -6.64 -3.81
CA GLN A 161 -13.24 -7.53 -4.66
C GLN A 161 -14.15 -8.47 -5.45
#